data_4ef97e495d28535df887e33d25aea37f
#
_entry.id   4ef97e495d28535df887e33d25aea37f
#
_cell.length_a   1.000
_cell.length_b   1.000
_cell.length_c   1.000
_cell.angle_alpha   90.00
_cell.angle_beta   90.00
_cell.angle_gamma   90.00
#
_symmetry.space_group_name_H-M   'P 1'
#
loop_
_entity.id
_entity.type
_entity.pdbx_description
1 polymer ?
#
loop_
_entity_poly.entity_id
_entity_poly.type
_entity_poly.pdbx_seq_one_letter_code
_entity_poly.pdbx_strand_id
1 'polypeptide(L)'
;VKISSSRLRPLAIALSTSVVLVLGVGAAGALSAAAATTASAGVAVTWTNTNVWTTGFQSAVGIRNTSTTTLNPWQISFTYGNKVNTLWNGVLVPAAGGFAVKAPSWATTLAPGAAASFGLTSYKVGTAPLFPTACTVTGLPAGAAMIPCSINGAPATATATPTPTPTATATATPTPTPTATATPAPTPTPTAAPAPTGAGILVAPYVDMGSWPTADLSSFASSTGVKAVTAAFIVADRASACSPTWAGYTAYTVGTSGDFLGNVSAFQASGGQVIASFGGAINDELARVCTNPTTLLAAYTKVVTRFNLNRIDFDIEGVDVSDSTSNQRRATAVAALQAQRAAAGRPLQVSLTLPVMPTGLVASGLRTVQEFAAAGVKLSAVNVMAMDYGDGTTAMGTAAISAAKATATQLGTVPAYSGLTSAQRLSLVGITPMIGANDLPGEIFTLSDATTVGTFAKASALGVLSWWEMTRDQPCT
;
A
#
# COMPACT_ATOMS: atom_id res chain seq x y z
N VAL A 1 -59.67 -7.52 11.89
CA VAL A 1 -59.89 -7.32 13.33
C VAL A 1 -59.08 -6.10 13.74
N LYS A 2 -59.82 -5.03 14.15
CA LYS A 2 -59.25 -3.78 14.70
C LYS A 2 -58.90 -3.99 16.17
N ILE A 3 -57.75 -3.51 16.63
CA ILE A 3 -57.47 -3.06 18.00
C ILE A 3 -56.38 -2.01 17.90
N SER A 4 -56.69 -0.78 18.03
CA SER A 4 -56.73 0.21 19.12
C SER A 4 -55.35 0.62 19.66
N SER A 5 -55.06 1.90 19.37
CA SER A 5 -53.94 2.71 19.88
C SER A 5 -54.11 3.04 21.37
N SER A 6 -53.06 2.98 22.17
CA SER A 6 -52.98 3.74 23.42
C SER A 6 -51.61 4.45 23.54
N ARG A 7 -51.71 5.76 23.62
CA ARG A 7 -50.60 6.71 23.91
C ARG A 7 -50.28 6.68 25.40
N LEU A 8 -49.02 6.69 25.77
CA LEU A 8 -48.58 7.13 27.12
C LEU A 8 -47.49 8.17 26.99
N ARG A 9 -47.65 9.22 27.75
CA ARG A 9 -46.91 10.46 27.82
C ARG A 9 -45.60 10.27 28.64
N PRO A 10 -44.62 11.18 28.51
CA PRO A 10 -43.38 11.11 29.25
C PRO A 10 -43.53 11.67 30.67
N LEU A 11 -42.86 11.08 31.64
CA LEU A 11 -42.72 11.56 33.00
C LEU A 11 -41.31 12.07 33.21
N ALA A 12 -41.19 13.37 33.43
CA ALA A 12 -39.97 14.01 33.88
C ALA A 12 -39.83 13.82 35.40
N ILE A 13 -38.67 13.38 35.87
CA ILE A 13 -38.36 13.41 37.30
C ILE A 13 -37.09 14.21 37.48
N ALA A 14 -37.24 15.19 38.36
CA ALA A 14 -36.23 16.20 38.71
C ALA A 14 -35.18 15.66 39.68
N LEU A 15 -33.99 16.30 39.61
CA LEU A 15 -32.90 16.17 40.57
C LEU A 15 -33.33 16.53 42.00
N SER A 16 -32.80 15.75 42.96
CA SER A 16 -32.58 16.25 44.31
C SER A 16 -31.25 15.71 44.85
N THR A 17 -30.34 16.65 45.06
CA THR A 17 -29.09 16.51 45.80
C THR A 17 -29.40 16.32 47.30
N SER A 18 -28.80 15.29 47.90
CA SER A 18 -28.69 15.20 49.36
C SER A 18 -27.27 14.80 49.74
N VAL A 19 -26.58 15.79 50.34
CA VAL A 19 -25.30 15.62 51.03
C VAL A 19 -25.60 14.98 52.39
N VAL A 20 -24.99 13.84 52.67
CA VAL A 20 -24.91 13.29 54.05
C VAL A 20 -23.43 13.19 54.42
N LEU A 21 -23.06 14.03 55.35
CA LEU A 21 -21.77 14.05 56.04
C LEU A 21 -21.85 13.04 57.20
N VAL A 22 -21.04 11.97 57.15
CA VAL A 22 -20.85 11.10 58.32
C VAL A 22 -19.35 11.13 58.69
N LEU A 23 -19.07 11.74 59.81
CA LEU A 23 -17.80 11.67 60.54
C LEU A 23 -17.72 10.33 61.26
N GLY A 24 -16.73 9.52 60.94
CA GLY A 24 -16.37 8.29 61.68
C GLY A 24 -14.86 8.18 61.76
N VAL A 25 -14.38 8.36 63.01
CA VAL A 25 -12.96 8.23 63.39
C VAL A 25 -12.60 6.75 63.51
N GLY A 26 -11.43 6.35 62.98
CA GLY A 26 -10.71 5.20 63.53
C GLY A 26 -10.05 4.26 62.53
N ALA A 27 -8.76 4.16 62.73
CA ALA A 27 -7.79 3.15 62.30
C ALA A 27 -6.91 3.48 61.09
N ALA A 28 -5.71 3.92 61.40
CA ALA A 28 -4.57 4.04 60.49
C ALA A 28 -4.11 2.65 60.03
N GLY A 29 -4.50 2.29 58.80
CA GLY A 29 -3.88 1.24 58.05
C GLY A 29 -3.02 1.86 56.98
N ALA A 30 -1.71 1.72 57.04
CA ALA A 30 -0.79 2.20 56.02
C ALA A 30 -1.08 1.49 54.70
N LEU A 31 -1.84 2.09 53.81
CA LEU A 31 -1.89 1.75 52.39
C LEU A 31 -0.59 2.21 51.80
N SER A 32 0.32 1.30 51.51
CA SER A 32 1.46 1.52 50.62
C SER A 32 0.93 2.08 49.31
N ALA A 33 1.13 3.38 49.08
CA ALA A 33 0.97 3.99 47.78
C ALA A 33 1.97 3.27 46.85
N ALA A 34 1.48 2.40 45.98
CA ALA A 34 2.25 1.93 44.84
C ALA A 34 2.66 3.20 44.09
N ALA A 35 3.95 3.49 44.11
CA ALA A 35 4.52 4.59 43.35
C ALA A 35 4.13 4.34 41.87
N ALA A 36 3.27 5.23 41.37
CA ALA A 36 3.07 5.34 39.93
C ALA A 36 4.46 5.65 39.36
N THR A 37 5.09 4.67 38.72
CA THR A 37 6.30 4.89 37.94
C THR A 37 5.92 5.91 36.87
N THR A 38 6.32 7.15 37.02
CA THR A 38 6.23 8.15 35.98
C THR A 38 7.01 7.61 34.79
N ALA A 39 6.29 7.23 33.74
CA ALA A 39 6.93 6.83 32.50
C ALA A 39 7.85 7.97 32.07
N SER A 40 9.14 7.69 31.92
CA SER A 40 10.14 8.66 31.49
C SER A 40 9.66 9.31 30.19
N ALA A 41 9.58 10.64 30.16
CA ALA A 41 9.21 11.38 28.96
C ALA A 41 10.19 11.02 27.81
N GLY A 42 9.69 10.47 26.71
CA GLY A 42 10.55 9.95 25.64
C GLY A 42 9.75 9.52 24.41
N VAL A 43 10.17 8.47 23.76
CA VAL A 43 9.38 7.80 22.73
C VAL A 43 8.88 6.47 23.28
N ALA A 44 7.57 6.29 23.30
CA ALA A 44 6.93 5.02 23.64
C ALA A 44 6.64 4.25 22.36
N VAL A 45 7.13 3.02 22.29
CA VAL A 45 6.91 2.07 21.20
C VAL A 45 5.96 0.98 21.66
N THR A 46 4.89 0.75 20.91
CA THR A 46 4.00 -0.40 21.08
C THR A 46 4.30 -1.37 19.95
N TRP A 47 4.71 -2.58 20.29
CA TRP A 47 5.02 -3.62 19.30
C TRP A 47 4.07 -4.80 19.47
N THR A 48 3.33 -5.14 18.43
CA THR A 48 2.37 -6.24 18.42
C THR A 48 2.66 -7.16 17.24
N ASN A 49 2.85 -8.45 17.50
CA ASN A 49 2.91 -9.45 16.43
C ASN A 49 1.49 -9.79 16.01
N THR A 50 1.09 -9.38 14.82
CA THR A 50 -0.27 -9.54 14.29
C THR A 50 -0.48 -10.90 13.65
N ASN A 51 0.60 -11.50 13.13
CA ASN A 51 0.59 -12.85 12.57
C ASN A 51 1.93 -13.53 12.80
N VAL A 52 1.94 -14.85 13.07
CA VAL A 52 3.16 -15.64 13.31
C VAL A 52 3.04 -16.98 12.58
N TRP A 53 3.99 -17.27 11.70
CA TRP A 53 4.07 -18.54 10.96
C TRP A 53 5.42 -19.23 11.22
N THR A 54 5.63 -20.39 10.63
CA THR A 54 6.80 -21.24 10.93
C THR A 54 8.14 -20.51 10.73
N THR A 55 8.29 -19.78 9.60
CA THR A 55 9.57 -19.17 9.21
C THR A 55 9.63 -17.66 9.44
N GLY A 56 8.53 -17.02 9.85
CA GLY A 56 8.47 -15.56 9.98
C GLY A 56 7.30 -15.09 10.82
N PHE A 57 7.09 -13.78 10.81
CA PHE A 57 5.97 -13.11 11.46
C PHE A 57 5.78 -11.70 10.93
N GLN A 58 4.59 -11.17 11.15
CA GLN A 58 4.22 -9.78 10.86
C GLN A 58 4.02 -9.04 12.17
N SER A 59 4.43 -7.77 12.19
CA SER A 59 4.26 -6.91 13.35
C SER A 59 3.67 -5.56 12.96
N ALA A 60 2.78 -5.06 13.80
CA ALA A 60 2.33 -3.68 13.80
C ALA A 60 3.06 -2.92 14.92
N VAL A 61 3.57 -1.74 14.60
CA VAL A 61 4.37 -0.94 15.52
C VAL A 61 3.82 0.48 15.60
N GLY A 62 3.32 0.86 16.78
CA GLY A 62 2.96 2.22 17.10
C GLY A 62 4.13 2.93 17.77
N ILE A 63 4.37 4.20 17.45
CA ILE A 63 5.31 5.07 18.14
C ILE A 63 4.58 6.31 18.62
N ARG A 64 4.85 6.75 19.84
CA ARG A 64 4.29 7.99 20.42
C ARG A 64 5.40 8.82 21.03
N ASN A 65 5.48 10.08 20.66
CA ASN A 65 6.42 11.01 21.26
C ASN A 65 5.81 11.55 22.57
N THR A 66 6.29 11.04 23.70
CA THR A 66 5.90 11.50 25.03
C THR A 66 6.90 12.52 25.60
N SER A 67 7.94 12.91 24.83
CA SER A 67 8.88 13.96 25.19
C SER A 67 8.29 15.34 24.90
N THR A 68 9.00 16.38 25.34
CA THR A 68 8.69 17.78 25.04
C THR A 68 9.35 18.30 23.76
N THR A 69 10.15 17.44 23.08
CA THR A 69 10.93 17.81 21.89
C THR A 69 10.26 17.28 20.63
N THR A 70 10.10 18.14 19.62
CA THR A 70 9.68 17.70 18.29
C THR A 70 10.80 16.94 17.58
N LEU A 71 10.50 15.75 17.07
CA LEU A 71 11.41 14.95 16.25
C LEU A 71 11.15 15.25 14.77
N ASN A 72 12.16 15.73 14.03
CA ASN A 72 12.04 16.05 12.61
C ASN A 72 13.39 16.02 11.88
N PRO A 73 13.65 15.03 10.99
CA PRO A 73 12.84 13.82 10.83
C PRO A 73 13.00 12.90 12.05
N TRP A 74 11.94 12.22 12.44
CA TRP A 74 12.07 11.18 13.47
C TRP A 74 12.79 9.95 12.92
N GLN A 75 13.62 9.34 13.75
CA GLN A 75 14.29 8.07 13.46
C GLN A 75 14.47 7.28 14.76
N ILE A 76 14.16 5.99 14.70
CA ILE A 76 14.27 5.09 15.85
C ILE A 76 15.04 3.85 15.40
N SER A 77 16.11 3.53 16.13
CA SER A 77 16.89 2.30 15.96
C SER A 77 16.41 1.24 16.94
N PHE A 78 16.39 0.00 16.47
CA PHE A 78 15.97 -1.18 17.23
C PHE A 78 17.09 -2.20 17.30
N THR A 79 17.37 -2.71 18.51
CA THR A 79 18.18 -3.93 18.67
C THR A 79 17.27 -5.12 18.38
N TYR A 80 17.58 -5.87 17.32
CA TYR A 80 16.65 -6.85 16.76
C TYR A 80 17.39 -8.05 16.19
N GLY A 81 17.07 -9.25 16.70
CA GLY A 81 17.75 -10.48 16.31
C GLY A 81 17.19 -11.17 15.07
N ASN A 82 16.00 -10.77 14.59
CA ASN A 82 15.40 -11.34 13.39
C ASN A 82 15.72 -10.49 12.16
N LYS A 83 15.52 -11.04 10.95
CA LYS A 83 15.76 -10.34 9.70
C LYS A 83 14.48 -9.67 9.21
N VAL A 84 14.45 -8.34 9.16
CA VAL A 84 13.34 -7.61 8.53
C VAL A 84 13.31 -7.95 7.04
N ASN A 85 12.14 -8.35 6.55
CA ASN A 85 11.88 -8.67 5.14
C ASN A 85 11.29 -7.46 4.42
N THR A 86 10.15 -6.95 4.91
CA THR A 86 9.49 -5.74 4.40
C THR A 86 9.17 -4.81 5.55
N LEU A 87 9.07 -3.51 5.25
CA LEU A 87 8.63 -2.49 6.18
C LEU A 87 7.79 -1.47 5.41
N TRP A 88 6.61 -1.10 5.95
CA TRP A 88 5.72 -0.10 5.35
C TRP A 88 5.43 1.03 6.36
N ASN A 89 5.03 2.18 5.86
CA ASN A 89 4.81 3.43 6.61
C ASN A 89 6.05 3.96 7.33
N GLY A 90 7.25 3.57 6.86
CA GLY A 90 8.54 4.04 7.34
C GLY A 90 9.63 3.69 6.32
N VAL A 91 10.83 4.21 6.52
CA VAL A 91 11.99 3.89 5.70
C VAL A 91 12.93 3.00 6.51
N LEU A 92 13.15 1.77 6.03
CA LEU A 92 14.08 0.83 6.64
C LEU A 92 15.53 1.29 6.42
N VAL A 93 16.30 1.40 7.50
CA VAL A 93 17.71 1.74 7.46
C VAL A 93 18.51 0.65 8.17
N PRO A 94 19.55 0.08 7.54
CA PRO A 94 20.43 -0.86 8.22
C PRO A 94 21.08 -0.23 9.46
N ALA A 95 21.13 -0.97 10.57
CA ALA A 95 21.81 -0.57 11.79
C ALA A 95 22.55 -1.76 12.42
N ALA A 96 23.67 -1.50 13.07
CA ALA A 96 24.45 -2.53 13.75
C ALA A 96 23.62 -3.19 14.84
N GLY A 97 23.54 -4.51 14.84
CA GLY A 97 22.76 -5.28 15.81
C GLY A 97 21.25 -5.22 15.64
N GLY A 98 20.76 -4.73 14.46
CA GLY A 98 19.33 -4.66 14.18
C GLY A 98 19.00 -3.80 12.97
N PHE A 99 18.06 -2.87 13.14
CA PHE A 99 17.63 -1.95 12.08
C PHE A 99 17.17 -0.63 12.67
N ALA A 100 17.06 0.39 11.83
CA ALA A 100 16.39 1.64 12.18
C ALA A 100 15.21 1.89 11.25
N VAL A 101 14.22 2.62 11.74
CA VAL A 101 13.12 3.14 10.94
C VAL A 101 13.20 4.65 10.96
N LYS A 102 13.32 5.23 9.78
CA LYS A 102 13.26 6.67 9.56
C LYS A 102 11.88 7.07 9.11
N ALA A 103 11.48 8.29 9.47
CA ALA A 103 10.26 8.90 9.02
C ALA A 103 10.06 8.81 7.51
N PRO A 104 8.87 8.48 7.02
CA PRO A 104 8.54 8.60 5.61
C PRO A 104 8.46 10.09 5.23
N SER A 105 8.67 10.40 3.95
CA SER A 105 8.75 11.79 3.47
C SER A 105 7.47 12.60 3.69
N TRP A 106 6.32 11.94 3.79
CA TRP A 106 5.02 12.58 4.03
C TRP A 106 4.68 12.81 5.51
N ALA A 107 5.44 12.20 6.46
CA ALA A 107 5.20 12.29 7.89
C ALA A 107 6.52 12.43 8.66
N THR A 108 7.36 13.40 8.25
CA THR A 108 8.69 13.59 8.81
C THR A 108 8.69 14.05 10.27
N THR A 109 7.65 14.76 10.69
CA THR A 109 7.57 15.42 11.99
C THR A 109 6.72 14.60 12.97
N LEU A 110 7.27 14.34 14.15
CA LEU A 110 6.58 13.77 15.30
C LEU A 110 6.63 14.74 16.46
N ALA A 111 5.62 15.59 16.55
CA ALA A 111 5.49 16.61 17.61
C ALA A 111 5.26 15.95 19.00
N PRO A 112 5.48 16.68 20.11
CA PRO A 112 5.09 16.22 21.45
C PRO A 112 3.64 15.77 21.50
N GLY A 113 3.38 14.57 22.03
CA GLY A 113 2.07 13.95 22.11
C GLY A 113 1.59 13.27 20.82
N ALA A 114 2.22 13.53 19.68
CA ALA A 114 1.86 12.90 18.39
C ALA A 114 2.25 11.43 18.35
N ALA A 115 1.55 10.69 17.50
CA ALA A 115 1.82 9.28 17.22
C ALA A 115 2.05 9.07 15.72
N ALA A 116 2.81 8.03 15.41
CA ALA A 116 2.95 7.46 14.07
C ALA A 116 2.95 5.93 14.17
N SER A 117 2.74 5.26 13.07
CA SER A 117 2.77 3.80 13.03
C SER A 117 3.47 3.31 11.77
N PHE A 118 4.06 2.13 11.87
CA PHE A 118 4.60 1.38 10.74
C PHE A 118 4.38 -0.10 10.97
N GLY A 119 4.52 -0.89 9.93
CA GLY A 119 4.48 -2.33 10.07
C GLY A 119 5.65 -3.00 9.38
N LEU A 120 5.89 -4.25 9.70
CA LEU A 120 6.95 -5.02 9.07
C LEU A 120 6.65 -6.52 9.06
N THR A 121 7.26 -7.23 8.11
CA THR A 121 7.41 -8.67 8.18
C THR A 121 8.86 -9.01 8.47
N SER A 122 9.07 -10.12 9.19
CA SER A 122 10.41 -10.60 9.54
C SER A 122 10.54 -12.10 9.36
N TYR A 123 11.72 -12.55 8.96
CA TYR A 123 12.14 -13.93 9.05
C TYR A 123 12.67 -14.23 10.44
N LYS A 124 12.27 -15.36 11.02
CA LYS A 124 12.83 -15.87 12.29
C LYS A 124 14.28 -16.28 12.11
N VAL A 125 15.14 -15.88 13.05
CA VAL A 125 16.55 -16.26 13.10
C VAL A 125 16.82 -16.98 14.41
N GLY A 126 17.04 -18.29 14.34
CA GLY A 126 17.30 -19.12 15.50
C GLY A 126 16.23 -18.96 16.60
N THR A 127 16.68 -18.67 17.83
CA THR A 127 15.83 -18.46 19.01
C THR A 127 15.63 -16.98 19.34
N ALA A 128 15.90 -16.05 18.40
CA ALA A 128 15.74 -14.63 18.63
C ALA A 128 14.29 -14.29 19.03
N PRO A 129 14.08 -13.36 19.99
CA PRO A 129 12.74 -12.90 20.36
C PRO A 129 12.00 -12.31 19.16
N LEU A 130 10.69 -12.49 19.12
CA LEU A 130 9.84 -11.97 18.02
C LEU A 130 9.60 -10.45 18.10
N PHE A 131 10.26 -9.77 19.01
CA PHE A 131 10.20 -8.31 19.19
C PHE A 131 11.59 -7.77 19.54
N PRO A 132 11.85 -6.48 19.29
CA PRO A 132 13.13 -5.87 19.64
C PRO A 132 13.39 -5.90 21.14
N THR A 133 14.65 -6.05 21.51
CA THR A 133 15.08 -6.05 22.91
C THR A 133 15.41 -4.66 23.44
N ALA A 134 15.66 -3.69 22.55
CA ALA A 134 15.90 -2.29 22.88
C ALA A 134 15.54 -1.37 21.72
N CYS A 135 15.31 -0.09 22.03
CA CYS A 135 15.16 0.97 21.05
C CYS A 135 15.93 2.23 21.47
N THR A 136 16.30 3.05 20.49
CA THR A 136 17.00 4.32 20.69
C THR A 136 16.51 5.34 19.68
N VAL A 137 16.20 6.57 20.12
CA VAL A 137 15.91 7.68 19.20
C VAL A 137 17.22 8.16 18.60
N THR A 138 17.30 8.17 17.27
CA THR A 138 18.48 8.55 16.49
C THR A 138 18.15 9.69 15.54
N GLY A 139 19.13 10.24 14.85
CA GLY A 139 18.92 11.36 13.93
C GLY A 139 18.72 12.72 14.64
N LEU A 140 18.99 12.79 15.93
CA LEU A 140 18.99 14.06 16.68
C LEU A 140 20.18 14.93 16.26
N PRO A 141 20.05 16.29 16.32
CA PRO A 141 21.19 17.19 16.11
C PRO A 141 22.36 16.88 17.04
N ALA A 142 23.57 17.16 16.59
CA ALA A 142 24.77 16.99 17.41
C ALA A 142 24.66 17.84 18.70
N GLY A 143 24.91 17.20 19.85
CA GLY A 143 24.80 17.85 21.18
C GLY A 143 23.37 17.87 21.76
N ALA A 144 22.37 17.34 21.07
CA ALA A 144 21.03 17.20 21.63
C ALA A 144 21.02 16.19 22.79
N ALA A 145 20.23 16.46 23.82
CA ALA A 145 19.99 15.51 24.90
C ALA A 145 19.37 14.22 24.36
N MET A 146 19.81 13.07 24.88
CA MET A 146 19.24 11.77 24.50
C MET A 146 17.78 11.71 24.93
N ILE A 147 16.93 11.30 23.99
CA ILE A 147 15.49 11.08 24.24
C ILE A 147 15.30 9.60 24.57
N PRO A 148 14.81 9.27 25.79
CA PRO A 148 14.52 7.89 26.17
C PRO A 148 13.56 7.21 25.21
N CYS A 149 13.75 5.90 24.99
CA CYS A 149 12.85 5.06 24.20
C CYS A 149 12.43 3.84 25.02
N SER A 150 11.17 3.48 24.99
CA SER A 150 10.66 2.29 25.68
C SER A 150 9.83 1.44 24.73
N ILE A 151 9.89 0.11 24.87
CA ILE A 151 9.08 -0.85 24.08
C ILE A 151 8.12 -1.54 25.04
N ASN A 152 6.82 -1.48 24.73
CA ASN A 152 5.75 -2.08 25.52
C ASN A 152 5.82 -1.75 27.03
N GLY A 153 6.23 -0.52 27.33
CA GLY A 153 6.37 -0.03 28.69
C GLY A 153 7.67 -0.40 29.43
N ALA A 154 8.53 -1.23 28.81
CA ALA A 154 9.85 -1.53 29.38
C ALA A 154 10.87 -0.45 28.94
N PRO A 155 11.63 0.17 29.87
CA PRO A 155 12.69 1.13 29.51
C PRO A 155 13.83 0.43 28.76
N ALA A 156 14.45 1.13 27.81
CA ALA A 156 15.63 0.64 27.10
C ALA A 156 16.82 0.50 28.09
N THR A 157 17.47 -0.64 28.10
CA THR A 157 18.75 -0.83 28.81
C THR A 157 19.81 -0.02 28.07
N ALA A 158 20.46 0.92 28.74
CA ALA A 158 21.53 1.73 28.17
C ALA A 158 22.71 0.87 27.76
N THR A 159 22.93 0.71 26.45
CA THR A 159 24.15 0.08 25.91
C THR A 159 25.20 1.18 25.74
N ALA A 160 26.39 0.94 26.27
CA ALA A 160 27.51 1.87 26.24
C ALA A 160 27.85 2.28 24.79
N THR A 161 28.04 3.57 24.57
CA THR A 161 28.43 4.20 23.31
C THR A 161 29.82 3.73 22.89
N PRO A 162 30.04 3.21 21.68
CA PRO A 162 31.39 3.01 21.19
C PRO A 162 32.06 4.33 20.88
N THR A 163 33.29 4.51 21.37
CA THR A 163 34.15 5.64 21.11
C THR A 163 34.39 5.80 19.60
N PRO A 164 34.31 7.00 19.03
CA PRO A 164 34.51 7.18 17.58
C PRO A 164 35.96 6.93 17.20
N THR A 165 36.18 6.04 16.25
CA THR A 165 37.46 5.86 15.57
C THR A 165 37.69 7.02 14.61
N PRO A 166 38.90 7.63 14.53
CA PRO A 166 39.13 8.77 13.66
C PRO A 166 39.00 8.39 12.17
N THR A 167 38.16 9.16 11.49
CA THR A 167 37.91 9.04 10.05
C THR A 167 39.15 9.55 9.28
N ALA A 168 39.65 8.74 8.37
CA ALA A 168 40.70 9.14 7.44
C ALA A 168 40.21 10.26 6.51
N THR A 169 41.02 11.30 6.37
CA THR A 169 40.79 12.44 5.49
C THR A 169 40.78 11.99 4.02
N ALA A 170 39.65 12.21 3.33
CA ALA A 170 39.55 11.93 1.90
C ALA A 170 40.38 12.94 1.08
N THR A 171 41.26 12.44 0.24
CA THR A 171 42.01 13.22 -0.76
C THR A 171 41.06 13.67 -1.86
N ALA A 172 41.10 14.95 -2.23
CA ALA A 172 40.23 15.53 -3.26
C ALA A 172 40.49 14.91 -4.64
N THR A 173 39.44 14.43 -5.27
CA THR A 173 39.44 13.96 -6.67
C THR A 173 39.31 15.17 -7.60
N PRO A 174 40.07 15.24 -8.73
CA PRO A 174 40.02 16.38 -9.64
C PRO A 174 38.61 16.49 -10.33
N THR A 175 38.14 17.72 -10.43
CA THR A 175 36.91 18.10 -11.08
C THR A 175 36.96 17.78 -12.59
N PRO A 176 35.98 17.07 -13.18
CA PRO A 176 35.93 16.86 -14.61
C PRO A 176 35.56 18.17 -15.35
N THR A 177 36.25 18.43 -16.46
CA THR A 177 35.97 19.51 -17.39
C THR A 177 34.55 19.38 -18.00
N PRO A 178 33.77 20.45 -18.12
CA PRO A 178 32.42 20.35 -18.67
C PRO A 178 32.44 19.97 -20.15
N THR A 179 31.81 18.84 -20.47
CA THR A 179 31.51 18.44 -21.84
C THR A 179 30.31 19.24 -22.34
N ALA A 180 30.40 19.75 -23.56
CA ALA A 180 29.35 20.55 -24.19
C ALA A 180 27.96 19.87 -24.12
N THR A 181 26.99 20.60 -23.57
CA THR A 181 25.60 20.18 -23.45
C THR A 181 24.98 20.13 -24.84
N ALA A 182 24.53 18.96 -25.27
CA ALA A 182 23.70 18.81 -26.47
C ALA A 182 22.37 19.54 -26.26
N THR A 183 21.96 20.32 -27.24
CA THR A 183 20.65 20.99 -27.26
C THR A 183 19.54 19.97 -27.14
N PRO A 184 18.56 20.11 -26.20
CA PRO A 184 17.46 19.19 -26.05
C PRO A 184 16.63 19.15 -27.34
N ALA A 185 16.32 17.96 -27.84
CA ALA A 185 15.32 17.78 -28.89
C ALA A 185 13.96 18.27 -28.37
N PRO A 186 13.08 18.83 -29.24
CA PRO A 186 11.79 19.35 -28.84
C PRO A 186 10.97 18.22 -28.18
N THR A 187 10.50 18.48 -26.97
CA THR A 187 9.59 17.58 -26.24
C THR A 187 8.32 17.39 -27.08
N PRO A 188 7.92 16.14 -27.40
CA PRO A 188 6.68 15.91 -28.13
C PRO A 188 5.50 16.48 -27.33
N THR A 189 4.68 17.27 -27.98
CA THR A 189 3.43 17.80 -27.43
C THR A 189 2.56 16.61 -27.01
N PRO A 190 2.05 16.55 -25.78
CA PRO A 190 1.20 15.45 -25.36
C PRO A 190 -0.04 15.36 -26.26
N THR A 191 -0.16 14.29 -27.02
CA THR A 191 -1.39 13.99 -27.76
C THR A 191 -2.42 13.54 -26.75
N ALA A 192 -3.58 14.19 -26.72
CA ALA A 192 -4.68 13.82 -25.82
C ALA A 192 -4.97 12.31 -25.91
N ALA A 193 -5.13 11.67 -24.77
CA ALA A 193 -5.55 10.27 -24.71
C ALA A 193 -6.90 10.12 -25.42
N PRO A 194 -7.12 9.05 -26.21
CA PRO A 194 -8.43 8.82 -26.82
C PRO A 194 -9.50 8.74 -25.74
N ALA A 195 -10.64 9.41 -25.97
CA ALA A 195 -11.80 9.23 -25.12
C ALA A 195 -12.19 7.75 -25.08
N PRO A 196 -12.60 7.21 -23.93
CA PRO A 196 -13.06 5.83 -23.83
C PRO A 196 -14.23 5.63 -24.79
N THR A 197 -14.09 4.73 -25.73
CA THR A 197 -15.20 4.33 -26.60
C THR A 197 -16.09 3.42 -25.81
N GLY A 198 -17.35 3.78 -25.59
CA GLY A 198 -18.47 3.17 -24.89
C GLY A 198 -18.58 1.65 -24.71
N ALA A 199 -17.50 0.98 -24.35
CA ALA A 199 -17.51 -0.36 -23.82
C ALA A 199 -18.05 -0.27 -22.38
N GLY A 200 -18.92 -1.21 -21.99
CA GLY A 200 -19.47 -1.29 -20.65
C GLY A 200 -18.36 -1.40 -19.58
N ILE A 201 -18.74 -1.27 -18.32
CA ILE A 201 -17.80 -1.38 -17.20
C ILE A 201 -17.05 -2.71 -17.28
N LEU A 202 -15.72 -2.66 -17.19
CA LEU A 202 -14.92 -3.87 -17.01
C LEU A 202 -15.04 -4.34 -15.57
N VAL A 203 -15.66 -5.50 -15.36
CA VAL A 203 -15.70 -6.17 -14.04
C VAL A 203 -14.61 -7.23 -14.04
N ALA A 204 -13.56 -7.01 -13.25
CA ALA A 204 -12.37 -7.86 -13.24
C ALA A 204 -11.77 -7.96 -11.83
N PRO A 205 -12.33 -8.82 -10.96
CA PRO A 205 -11.81 -9.02 -9.60
C PRO A 205 -10.37 -9.54 -9.62
N TYR A 206 -9.63 -9.24 -8.56
CA TYR A 206 -8.30 -9.80 -8.33
C TYR A 206 -8.36 -11.26 -7.94
N VAL A 207 -7.37 -12.00 -8.39
CA VAL A 207 -7.10 -13.38 -8.02
C VAL A 207 -5.63 -13.49 -7.63
N ASP A 208 -5.34 -13.87 -6.40
CA ASP A 208 -3.97 -14.14 -5.97
C ASP A 208 -3.49 -15.48 -6.52
N MET A 209 -2.66 -15.42 -7.58
CA MET A 209 -2.05 -16.60 -8.21
C MET A 209 -0.97 -17.25 -7.34
N GLY A 210 -0.50 -16.54 -6.31
CA GLY A 210 0.47 -17.05 -5.33
C GLY A 210 -0.15 -17.85 -4.19
N SER A 211 -1.46 -17.82 -4.04
CA SER A 211 -2.19 -18.55 -3.01
C SER A 211 -2.15 -20.06 -3.26
N TRP A 212 -2.20 -20.85 -2.17
CA TRP A 212 -2.26 -22.31 -2.25
C TRP A 212 -3.53 -22.86 -1.56
N PRO A 213 -4.34 -23.69 -2.24
CA PRO A 213 -4.23 -24.03 -3.67
C PRO A 213 -4.50 -22.81 -4.56
N THR A 214 -3.79 -22.74 -5.70
CA THR A 214 -4.04 -21.68 -6.69
C THR A 214 -5.45 -21.80 -7.25
N ALA A 215 -6.17 -20.68 -7.32
CA ALA A 215 -7.53 -20.65 -7.79
C ALA A 215 -7.67 -21.16 -9.23
N ASP A 216 -8.63 -22.02 -9.49
CA ASP A 216 -9.04 -22.41 -10.85
C ASP A 216 -9.94 -21.31 -11.44
N LEU A 217 -9.39 -20.55 -12.37
CA LEU A 217 -10.07 -19.41 -12.99
C LEU A 217 -11.35 -19.82 -13.73
N SER A 218 -11.34 -21.00 -14.37
CA SER A 218 -12.51 -21.50 -15.12
C SER A 218 -13.64 -21.92 -14.18
N SER A 219 -13.31 -22.60 -13.10
CA SER A 219 -14.25 -23.01 -12.07
C SER A 219 -14.90 -21.80 -11.42
N PHE A 220 -14.09 -20.80 -11.06
CA PHE A 220 -14.57 -19.56 -10.48
C PHE A 220 -15.49 -18.78 -11.43
N ALA A 221 -15.09 -18.63 -12.69
CA ALA A 221 -15.94 -17.95 -13.69
C ALA A 221 -17.28 -18.67 -13.89
N SER A 222 -17.28 -19.99 -13.84
CA SER A 222 -18.50 -20.78 -13.97
C SER A 222 -19.46 -20.57 -12.80
N SER A 223 -18.96 -20.44 -11.58
CA SER A 223 -19.77 -20.27 -10.37
C SER A 223 -20.28 -18.83 -10.19
N THR A 224 -19.53 -17.82 -10.63
CA THR A 224 -19.83 -16.40 -10.41
C THR A 224 -20.34 -15.66 -11.62
N GLY A 225 -20.14 -16.21 -12.83
CA GLY A 225 -20.44 -15.54 -14.09
C GLY A 225 -19.45 -14.45 -14.50
N VAL A 226 -18.33 -14.29 -13.77
CA VAL A 226 -17.27 -13.33 -14.08
C VAL A 226 -16.64 -13.65 -15.44
N LYS A 227 -16.42 -12.62 -16.27
CA LYS A 227 -15.85 -12.75 -17.62
C LYS A 227 -14.42 -12.21 -17.75
N ALA A 228 -13.92 -11.53 -16.73
CA ALA A 228 -12.55 -11.06 -16.68
C ALA A 228 -12.00 -11.20 -15.26
N VAL A 229 -10.70 -11.42 -15.13
CA VAL A 229 -9.99 -11.45 -13.84
C VAL A 229 -8.69 -10.67 -13.94
N THR A 230 -8.28 -10.07 -12.82
CA THR A 230 -6.97 -9.46 -12.64
C THR A 230 -6.11 -10.45 -11.86
N ALA A 231 -5.25 -11.18 -12.59
CA ALA A 231 -4.36 -12.18 -12.00
C ALA A 231 -3.16 -11.49 -11.31
N ALA A 232 -2.99 -11.69 -10.02
CA ALA A 232 -2.05 -11.00 -9.14
C ALA A 232 -1.02 -11.99 -8.58
N PHE A 233 0.25 -11.70 -8.42
CA PHE A 233 0.98 -10.58 -8.99
C PHE A 233 2.20 -11.08 -9.73
N ILE A 234 2.53 -10.43 -10.85
CA ILE A 234 3.83 -10.61 -11.49
C ILE A 234 4.82 -9.68 -10.81
N VAL A 235 5.89 -10.25 -10.30
CA VAL A 235 6.99 -9.56 -9.64
C VAL A 235 8.33 -10.11 -10.13
N ALA A 236 9.44 -9.52 -9.70
CA ALA A 236 10.77 -10.04 -9.98
C ALA A 236 11.01 -11.36 -9.24
N ASP A 237 11.71 -12.27 -9.88
CA ASP A 237 12.25 -13.47 -9.22
C ASP A 237 13.26 -13.06 -8.15
N ARG A 238 13.16 -13.65 -6.95
CA ARG A 238 14.04 -13.35 -5.82
C ARG A 238 15.51 -13.66 -6.11
N ALA A 239 15.79 -14.54 -7.06
CA ALA A 239 17.14 -14.90 -7.50
C ALA A 239 17.58 -14.15 -8.76
N SER A 240 16.66 -13.49 -9.51
CA SER A 240 16.95 -12.87 -10.81
C SER A 240 16.05 -11.66 -11.06
N ALA A 241 16.59 -10.46 -10.84
CA ALA A 241 15.88 -9.18 -10.86
C ALA A 241 15.06 -8.87 -12.12
N CYS A 242 15.43 -9.41 -13.27
CA CYS A 242 14.74 -9.16 -14.55
C CYS A 242 13.92 -10.37 -15.03
N SER A 243 13.72 -11.36 -14.19
CA SER A 243 12.93 -12.55 -14.49
C SER A 243 11.53 -12.40 -13.90
N PRO A 244 10.47 -12.27 -14.70
CA PRO A 244 9.11 -12.18 -14.17
C PRO A 244 8.65 -13.53 -13.63
N THR A 245 8.06 -13.49 -12.41
CA THR A 245 7.47 -14.67 -11.76
C THR A 245 6.12 -14.31 -11.16
N TRP A 246 5.25 -15.30 -10.97
CA TRP A 246 4.12 -15.14 -10.09
C TRP A 246 4.59 -15.21 -8.62
N ALA A 247 4.15 -14.24 -7.82
CA ALA A 247 4.41 -14.15 -6.38
C ALA A 247 5.90 -14.21 -5.97
N GLY A 248 6.86 -14.00 -6.88
CA GLY A 248 8.28 -14.00 -6.58
C GLY A 248 8.91 -15.40 -6.41
N TYR A 249 8.20 -16.46 -6.76
CA TYR A 249 8.72 -17.83 -6.66
C TYR A 249 9.36 -18.27 -7.96
N THR A 250 10.64 -18.69 -7.92
CA THR A 250 11.36 -19.22 -9.09
C THR A 250 10.62 -20.38 -9.77
N ALA A 251 9.89 -21.19 -8.99
CA ALA A 251 9.07 -22.29 -9.53
C ALA A 251 7.95 -21.79 -10.47
N TYR A 252 7.52 -20.55 -10.30
CA TYR A 252 6.45 -19.93 -11.08
C TYR A 252 6.98 -18.90 -12.09
N THR A 253 8.24 -19.07 -12.52
CA THR A 253 8.87 -18.19 -13.52
C THR A 253 8.11 -18.26 -14.83
N VAL A 254 7.74 -17.10 -15.36
CA VAL A 254 7.03 -16.97 -16.64
C VAL A 254 7.86 -17.59 -17.76
N GLY A 255 7.23 -18.50 -18.52
CA GLY A 255 7.86 -19.27 -19.58
C GLY A 255 8.35 -20.66 -19.14
N THR A 256 8.11 -21.06 -17.89
CA THR A 256 8.35 -22.44 -17.41
C THR A 256 7.03 -23.23 -17.35
N SER A 257 7.10 -24.50 -16.98
CA SER A 257 5.91 -25.36 -16.79
C SER A 257 5.08 -24.97 -15.57
N GLY A 258 5.65 -24.23 -14.62
CA GLY A 258 4.98 -23.81 -13.38
C GLY A 258 4.29 -22.44 -13.45
N ASP A 259 4.26 -21.78 -14.60
CA ASP A 259 3.78 -20.40 -14.75
C ASP A 259 2.26 -20.24 -14.89
N PHE A 260 1.49 -21.26 -14.57
CA PHE A 260 0.02 -21.28 -14.64
C PHE A 260 -0.58 -21.06 -16.04
N LEU A 261 0.20 -21.22 -17.14
CA LEU A 261 -0.31 -21.02 -18.49
C LEU A 261 -1.56 -21.88 -18.78
N GLY A 262 -1.58 -23.12 -18.30
CA GLY A 262 -2.72 -24.03 -18.49
C GLY A 262 -4.03 -23.46 -17.90
N ASN A 263 -3.97 -22.94 -16.68
CA ASN A 263 -5.09 -22.30 -15.99
C ASN A 263 -5.58 -21.05 -16.76
N VAL A 264 -4.63 -20.15 -17.11
CA VAL A 264 -4.91 -18.93 -17.89
C VAL A 264 -5.54 -19.28 -19.25
N SER A 265 -4.95 -20.22 -19.99
CA SER A 265 -5.41 -20.59 -21.32
C SER A 265 -6.77 -21.26 -21.31
N ALA A 266 -7.08 -22.10 -20.31
CA ALA A 266 -8.38 -22.72 -20.14
C ALA A 266 -9.48 -21.65 -19.94
N PHE A 267 -9.24 -20.67 -19.07
CA PHE A 267 -10.16 -19.58 -18.87
C PHE A 267 -10.34 -18.71 -20.13
N GLN A 268 -9.26 -18.40 -20.84
CA GLN A 268 -9.34 -17.66 -22.10
C GLN A 268 -10.10 -18.44 -23.19
N ALA A 269 -9.90 -19.75 -23.28
CA ALA A 269 -10.63 -20.61 -24.23
C ALA A 269 -12.14 -20.64 -23.97
N SER A 270 -12.59 -20.44 -22.73
CA SER A 270 -13.99 -20.29 -22.37
C SER A 270 -14.56 -18.87 -22.63
N GLY A 271 -13.78 -17.99 -23.27
CA GLY A 271 -14.15 -16.60 -23.55
C GLY A 271 -13.81 -15.62 -22.41
N GLY A 272 -13.06 -16.06 -21.40
CA GLY A 272 -12.59 -15.22 -20.31
C GLY A 272 -11.45 -14.30 -20.72
N GLN A 273 -11.31 -13.16 -20.03
CA GLN A 273 -10.20 -12.23 -20.19
C GLN A 273 -9.30 -12.25 -18.95
N VAL A 274 -8.01 -12.42 -19.15
CA VAL A 274 -7.02 -12.31 -18.07
C VAL A 274 -6.24 -11.01 -18.22
N ILE A 275 -6.10 -10.31 -17.11
CA ILE A 275 -5.27 -9.11 -16.93
C ILE A 275 -4.16 -9.52 -15.98
N ALA A 276 -2.89 -9.48 -16.40
CA ALA A 276 -1.80 -9.69 -15.46
C ALA A 276 -1.52 -8.38 -14.73
N SER A 277 -1.54 -8.40 -13.40
CA SER A 277 -1.15 -7.27 -12.55
C SER A 277 0.29 -7.45 -12.09
N PHE A 278 1.08 -6.38 -12.22
CA PHE A 278 2.48 -6.31 -11.81
C PHE A 278 2.58 -5.51 -10.52
N GLY A 279 3.37 -5.98 -9.55
CA GLY A 279 3.61 -5.30 -8.28
C GLY A 279 2.92 -5.94 -7.09
N GLY A 280 2.02 -5.19 -6.43
CA GLY A 280 1.37 -5.60 -5.18
C GLY A 280 2.22 -5.33 -3.94
N ALA A 281 1.66 -5.61 -2.74
CA ALA A 281 2.26 -5.31 -1.45
C ALA A 281 3.56 -6.05 -1.15
N ILE A 282 3.80 -7.19 -1.79
CA ILE A 282 4.88 -8.12 -1.42
C ILE A 282 5.82 -8.35 -2.60
N ASN A 283 7.12 -8.47 -2.30
CA ASN A 283 8.20 -8.64 -3.26
C ASN A 283 8.54 -7.34 -4.01
N ASP A 284 9.44 -7.43 -4.99
CA ASP A 284 9.88 -6.28 -5.77
C ASP A 284 9.21 -6.28 -7.15
N GLU A 285 8.56 -5.18 -7.50
CA GLU A 285 8.10 -4.98 -8.87
C GLU A 285 9.33 -4.90 -9.81
N LEU A 286 9.18 -5.44 -11.03
CA LEU A 286 10.29 -5.59 -11.99
C LEU A 286 11.07 -4.29 -12.21
N ALA A 287 10.41 -3.14 -12.39
CA ALA A 287 11.09 -1.88 -12.65
C ALA A 287 11.93 -1.39 -11.47
N ARG A 288 11.63 -1.83 -10.25
CA ARG A 288 12.43 -1.46 -9.07
C ARG A 288 13.81 -2.06 -9.12
N VAL A 289 13.94 -3.33 -9.49
CA VAL A 289 15.18 -4.10 -9.41
C VAL A 289 15.80 -4.39 -10.78
N CYS A 290 15.02 -4.47 -11.86
CA CYS A 290 15.51 -4.59 -13.23
C CYS A 290 15.78 -3.20 -13.80
N THR A 291 16.98 -2.68 -13.57
CA THR A 291 17.35 -1.29 -13.89
C THR A 291 17.70 -1.04 -15.35
N ASN A 292 17.96 -2.09 -16.15
CA ASN A 292 18.23 -1.95 -17.58
C ASN A 292 16.93 -1.83 -18.36
N PRO A 293 16.68 -0.72 -19.09
CA PRO A 293 15.41 -0.48 -19.78
C PRO A 293 15.07 -1.52 -20.86
N THR A 294 16.07 -2.00 -21.58
CA THR A 294 15.87 -3.01 -22.63
C THR A 294 15.43 -4.35 -22.06
N THR A 295 16.09 -4.79 -20.99
CA THR A 295 15.76 -6.04 -20.30
C THR A 295 14.41 -5.95 -19.59
N LEU A 296 14.08 -4.79 -19.01
CA LEU A 296 12.76 -4.55 -18.41
C LEU A 296 11.63 -4.63 -19.44
N LEU A 297 11.81 -3.96 -20.58
CA LEU A 297 10.86 -4.05 -21.69
C LEU A 297 10.69 -5.51 -22.17
N ALA A 298 11.79 -6.25 -22.29
CA ALA A 298 11.75 -7.67 -22.65
C ALA A 298 10.99 -8.51 -21.62
N ALA A 299 11.16 -8.22 -20.31
CA ALA A 299 10.45 -8.90 -19.23
C ALA A 299 8.92 -8.68 -19.31
N TYR A 300 8.47 -7.43 -19.48
CA TYR A 300 7.06 -7.12 -19.68
C TYR A 300 6.51 -7.75 -20.97
N THR A 301 7.27 -7.67 -22.07
CA THR A 301 6.90 -8.29 -23.35
C THR A 301 6.73 -9.81 -23.21
N LYS A 302 7.60 -10.46 -22.44
CA LYS A 302 7.54 -11.90 -22.17
C LYS A 302 6.21 -12.29 -21.52
N VAL A 303 5.77 -11.57 -20.49
CA VAL A 303 4.49 -11.81 -19.81
C VAL A 303 3.32 -11.64 -20.78
N VAL A 304 3.26 -10.48 -21.46
CA VAL A 304 2.18 -10.15 -22.41
C VAL A 304 2.08 -11.21 -23.52
N THR A 305 3.21 -11.67 -24.04
CA THR A 305 3.24 -12.66 -25.12
C THR A 305 2.90 -14.05 -24.59
N ARG A 306 3.48 -14.45 -23.46
CA ARG A 306 3.28 -15.78 -22.87
C ARG A 306 1.83 -16.10 -22.59
N PHE A 307 1.10 -15.13 -22.02
CA PHE A 307 -0.30 -15.29 -21.64
C PHE A 307 -1.27 -14.70 -22.68
N ASN A 308 -0.77 -14.30 -23.86
CA ASN A 308 -1.59 -13.73 -24.94
C ASN A 308 -2.48 -12.57 -24.48
N LEU A 309 -1.92 -11.62 -23.71
CA LEU A 309 -2.68 -10.55 -23.08
C LEU A 309 -2.92 -9.40 -24.06
N ASN A 310 -4.08 -8.76 -23.92
CA ASN A 310 -4.42 -7.48 -24.53
C ASN A 310 -4.63 -6.37 -23.48
N ARG A 311 -4.48 -6.73 -22.19
CA ARG A 311 -4.63 -5.82 -21.06
C ARG A 311 -3.66 -6.23 -19.96
N ILE A 312 -3.01 -5.24 -19.34
CA ILE A 312 -2.16 -5.42 -18.14
C ILE A 312 -2.48 -4.34 -17.13
N ASP A 313 -2.15 -4.60 -15.88
CA ASP A 313 -2.29 -3.71 -14.75
C ASP A 313 -0.97 -3.53 -14.03
N PHE A 314 -0.76 -2.39 -13.40
CA PHE A 314 0.35 -2.14 -12.49
C PHE A 314 -0.21 -1.70 -11.15
N ASP A 315 -0.12 -2.57 -10.17
CA ASP A 315 -0.45 -2.31 -8.78
C ASP A 315 0.80 -1.79 -8.07
N ILE A 316 0.85 -0.46 -7.93
CA ILE A 316 2.04 0.23 -7.42
C ILE A 316 1.72 0.78 -6.05
N GLU A 317 2.29 0.16 -5.02
CA GLU A 317 2.00 0.49 -3.64
C GLU A 317 3.25 0.55 -2.76
N GLY A 318 3.06 0.86 -1.49
CA GLY A 318 4.14 0.94 -0.53
C GLY A 318 5.25 1.91 -0.95
N VAL A 319 6.49 1.43 -0.94
CA VAL A 319 7.66 2.25 -1.30
C VAL A 319 7.72 2.53 -2.80
N ASP A 320 7.15 1.67 -3.63
CA ASP A 320 7.24 1.74 -5.08
C ASP A 320 6.44 2.93 -5.64
N VAL A 321 5.32 3.30 -5.01
CA VAL A 321 4.56 4.48 -5.43
C VAL A 321 5.35 5.78 -5.25
N SER A 322 6.32 5.80 -4.34
CA SER A 322 7.18 6.96 -4.08
C SER A 322 8.50 6.95 -4.86
N ASP A 323 8.87 5.81 -5.46
CA ASP A 323 10.10 5.67 -6.24
C ASP A 323 9.91 6.18 -7.68
N SER A 324 10.08 7.49 -7.84
CA SER A 324 9.96 8.16 -9.14
C SER A 324 10.92 7.60 -10.19
N THR A 325 12.11 7.14 -9.81
CA THR A 325 13.10 6.57 -10.74
C THR A 325 12.58 5.27 -11.34
N SER A 326 12.04 4.38 -10.52
CA SER A 326 11.43 3.13 -10.99
C SER A 326 10.15 3.39 -11.76
N ASN A 327 9.31 4.35 -11.32
CA ASN A 327 8.07 4.71 -11.99
C ASN A 327 8.33 5.28 -13.40
N GLN A 328 9.31 6.15 -13.58
CA GLN A 328 9.70 6.67 -14.91
C GLN A 328 10.27 5.57 -15.81
N ARG A 329 11.08 4.66 -15.26
CA ARG A 329 11.64 3.51 -15.99
C ARG A 329 10.52 2.59 -16.45
N ARG A 330 9.59 2.27 -15.56
CA ARG A 330 8.38 1.48 -15.84
C ARG A 330 7.56 2.12 -16.95
N ALA A 331 7.22 3.40 -16.79
CA ALA A 331 6.44 4.16 -17.75
C ALA A 331 7.09 4.17 -19.14
N THR A 332 8.41 4.36 -19.22
CA THR A 332 9.17 4.33 -20.49
C THR A 332 9.07 2.95 -21.17
N ALA A 333 9.28 1.88 -20.40
CA ALA A 333 9.18 0.52 -20.93
C ALA A 333 7.75 0.17 -21.38
N VAL A 334 6.74 0.59 -20.63
CA VAL A 334 5.32 0.38 -20.95
C VAL A 334 4.90 1.15 -22.19
N ALA A 335 5.34 2.42 -22.35
CA ALA A 335 5.08 3.20 -23.56
C ALA A 335 5.66 2.54 -24.82
N ALA A 336 6.89 2.03 -24.71
CA ALA A 336 7.53 1.28 -25.81
C ALA A 336 6.77 -0.02 -26.12
N LEU A 337 6.33 -0.76 -25.10
CA LEU A 337 5.52 -1.96 -25.26
C LEU A 337 4.18 -1.65 -25.93
N GLN A 338 3.48 -0.61 -25.50
CA GLN A 338 2.23 -0.20 -26.14
C GLN A 338 2.44 0.16 -27.63
N ALA A 339 3.51 0.89 -27.96
CA ALA A 339 3.84 1.23 -29.34
C ALA A 339 4.13 -0.02 -30.19
N GLN A 340 4.93 -0.96 -29.69
CA GLN A 340 5.22 -2.24 -30.38
C GLN A 340 3.94 -3.05 -30.61
N ARG A 341 3.08 -3.13 -29.63
CA ARG A 341 1.81 -3.86 -29.71
C ARG A 341 0.84 -3.22 -30.70
N ALA A 342 0.75 -1.89 -30.70
CA ALA A 342 -0.07 -1.13 -31.65
C ALA A 342 0.42 -1.33 -33.08
N ALA A 343 1.73 -1.24 -33.33
CA ALA A 343 2.34 -1.50 -34.63
C ALA A 343 2.08 -2.92 -35.14
N ALA A 344 1.96 -3.90 -34.24
CA ALA A 344 1.61 -5.28 -34.55
C ALA A 344 0.09 -5.50 -34.73
N GLY A 345 -0.74 -4.46 -34.72
CA GLY A 345 -2.21 -4.58 -34.81
C GLY A 345 -2.88 -5.20 -33.56
N ARG A 346 -2.18 -5.26 -32.43
CA ARG A 346 -2.62 -5.88 -31.18
C ARG A 346 -2.51 -4.89 -30.03
N PRO A 347 -3.29 -3.79 -30.00
CA PRO A 347 -3.16 -2.73 -28.99
C PRO A 347 -3.25 -3.29 -27.57
N LEU A 348 -2.41 -2.75 -26.68
CA LEU A 348 -2.33 -3.12 -25.28
C LEU A 348 -2.98 -2.05 -24.41
N GLN A 349 -3.98 -2.43 -23.64
CA GLN A 349 -4.57 -1.57 -22.62
C GLN A 349 -3.76 -1.68 -21.33
N VAL A 350 -3.58 -0.56 -20.65
CA VAL A 350 -2.79 -0.46 -19.43
C VAL A 350 -3.58 0.27 -18.36
N SER A 351 -3.70 -0.31 -17.19
CA SER A 351 -4.21 0.33 -15.98
C SER A 351 -3.13 0.51 -14.93
N LEU A 352 -3.35 1.50 -14.07
CA LEU A 352 -2.62 1.66 -12.80
C LEU A 352 -3.58 1.39 -11.67
N THR A 353 -3.18 0.59 -10.69
CA THR A 353 -3.87 0.41 -9.41
C THR A 353 -3.02 1.08 -8.33
N LEU A 354 -3.62 2.04 -7.60
CA LEU A 354 -2.88 2.97 -6.75
C LEU A 354 -3.56 3.20 -5.41
N PRO A 355 -2.78 3.40 -4.33
CA PRO A 355 -3.30 3.80 -3.03
C PRO A 355 -4.06 5.12 -3.08
N VAL A 356 -5.16 5.18 -2.36
CA VAL A 356 -6.05 6.33 -2.35
C VAL A 356 -6.56 6.62 -0.94
N MET A 357 -6.94 7.88 -0.69
CA MET A 357 -7.78 8.29 0.44
C MET A 357 -9.17 8.64 -0.07
N PRO A 358 -10.19 8.77 0.78
CA PRO A 358 -11.49 9.28 0.34
C PRO A 358 -11.42 10.66 -0.35
N THR A 359 -10.33 11.38 -0.14
CA THR A 359 -10.02 12.69 -0.76
C THR A 359 -9.28 12.59 -2.10
N GLY A 360 -9.01 11.37 -2.61
CA GLY A 360 -8.32 11.11 -3.88
C GLY A 360 -6.96 10.46 -3.73
N LEU A 361 -6.25 10.32 -4.84
CA LEU A 361 -4.89 9.78 -4.87
C LEU A 361 -3.98 10.56 -3.94
N VAL A 362 -3.14 9.86 -3.20
CA VAL A 362 -2.03 10.47 -2.47
C VAL A 362 -1.06 11.14 -3.45
N ALA A 363 -0.27 12.12 -2.99
CA ALA A 363 0.57 12.92 -3.88
C ALA A 363 1.54 12.09 -4.73
N SER A 364 2.08 10.99 -4.18
CA SER A 364 2.93 10.06 -4.93
C SER A 364 2.15 9.29 -6.00
N GLY A 365 0.93 8.85 -5.70
CA GLY A 365 0.05 8.18 -6.68
C GLY A 365 -0.32 9.10 -7.85
N LEU A 366 -0.69 10.35 -7.56
CA LEU A 366 -0.96 11.33 -8.64
C LEU A 366 0.29 11.59 -9.49
N ARG A 367 1.47 11.68 -8.88
CA ARG A 367 2.74 11.82 -9.58
C ARG A 367 3.02 10.61 -10.48
N THR A 368 2.75 9.39 -10.03
CA THR A 368 2.90 8.18 -10.85
C THR A 368 2.03 8.27 -12.11
N VAL A 369 0.77 8.72 -11.99
CA VAL A 369 -0.10 8.97 -13.16
C VAL A 369 0.51 10.01 -14.10
N GLN A 370 1.07 11.10 -13.57
CA GLN A 370 1.73 12.14 -14.35
C GLN A 370 2.97 11.61 -15.08
N GLU A 371 3.78 10.78 -14.44
CA GLU A 371 4.98 10.15 -15.02
C GLU A 371 4.63 9.21 -16.16
N PHE A 372 3.57 8.39 -16.01
CA PHE A 372 3.08 7.53 -17.09
C PHE A 372 2.54 8.35 -18.27
N ALA A 373 1.75 9.37 -18.00
CA ALA A 373 1.23 10.27 -19.03
C ALA A 373 2.35 11.01 -19.76
N ALA A 374 3.37 11.51 -19.05
CA ALA A 374 4.52 12.19 -19.61
C ALA A 374 5.38 11.27 -20.50
N ALA A 375 5.50 9.99 -20.16
CA ALA A 375 6.16 8.99 -21.00
C ALA A 375 5.34 8.59 -22.24
N GLY A 376 4.11 9.07 -22.38
CA GLY A 376 3.23 8.77 -23.51
C GLY A 376 2.39 7.51 -23.34
N VAL A 377 2.36 6.90 -22.14
CA VAL A 377 1.48 5.77 -21.86
C VAL A 377 0.02 6.21 -21.93
N LYS A 378 -0.76 5.48 -22.69
CA LYS A 378 -2.21 5.67 -22.78
C LYS A 378 -2.89 4.76 -21.75
N LEU A 379 -3.21 5.34 -20.59
CA LEU A 379 -3.92 4.59 -19.55
C LEU A 379 -5.37 4.35 -19.98
N SER A 380 -5.82 3.11 -19.81
CA SER A 380 -7.22 2.72 -19.98
C SER A 380 -8.01 2.89 -18.68
N ALA A 381 -7.34 2.85 -17.52
CA ALA A 381 -7.92 3.16 -16.22
C ALA A 381 -6.84 3.58 -15.20
N VAL A 382 -7.26 4.40 -14.23
CA VAL A 382 -6.62 4.62 -12.95
C VAL A 382 -7.54 4.02 -11.90
N ASN A 383 -7.19 2.84 -11.44
CA ASN A 383 -7.97 2.06 -10.48
C ASN A 383 -7.53 2.43 -9.06
N VAL A 384 -8.48 2.67 -8.15
CA VAL A 384 -8.17 3.11 -6.79
C VAL A 384 -8.35 1.97 -5.80
N MET A 385 -7.35 1.77 -4.94
CA MET A 385 -7.36 0.80 -3.84
C MET A 385 -8.22 1.36 -2.71
N ALA A 386 -9.55 1.17 -2.81
CA ALA A 386 -10.54 1.73 -1.88
C ALA A 386 -10.65 0.88 -0.61
N MET A 387 -9.56 0.79 0.15
CA MET A 387 -9.37 -0.07 1.32
C MET A 387 -8.30 0.52 2.24
N ASP A 388 -8.24 0.04 3.48
CA ASP A 388 -7.18 0.30 4.46
C ASP A 388 -6.82 1.78 4.61
N TYR A 389 -7.81 2.65 4.70
CA TYR A 389 -7.62 4.09 4.76
C TYR A 389 -6.90 4.56 6.04
N GLY A 390 -7.14 3.88 7.17
CA GLY A 390 -6.48 4.17 8.44
C GLY A 390 -6.84 5.52 9.06
N ASP A 391 -7.90 6.15 8.60
CA ASP A 391 -8.38 7.47 9.05
C ASP A 391 -9.63 7.40 9.95
N GLY A 392 -10.06 6.19 10.32
CA GLY A 392 -11.28 5.95 11.09
C GLY A 392 -12.54 5.85 10.23
N THR A 393 -12.40 5.79 8.92
CA THR A 393 -13.51 5.57 7.98
C THR A 393 -14.20 4.24 8.26
N THR A 394 -15.53 4.25 8.41
CA THR A 394 -16.36 3.05 8.58
C THR A 394 -17.38 2.89 7.46
N ALA A 395 -17.72 3.95 6.75
CA ALA A 395 -18.66 3.95 5.62
C ALA A 395 -17.90 3.66 4.31
N MET A 396 -17.38 2.43 4.17
CA MET A 396 -16.41 2.05 3.13
C MET A 396 -16.93 2.26 1.71
N GLY A 397 -18.18 1.95 1.43
CA GLY A 397 -18.77 2.18 0.10
C GLY A 397 -18.86 3.66 -0.28
N THR A 398 -19.22 4.52 0.67
CA THR A 398 -19.25 5.99 0.46
C THR A 398 -17.84 6.55 0.28
N ALA A 399 -16.87 6.07 1.06
CA ALA A 399 -15.47 6.47 0.95
C ALA A 399 -14.88 6.08 -0.41
N ALA A 400 -15.16 4.87 -0.89
CA ALA A 400 -14.74 4.40 -2.22
C ALA A 400 -15.28 5.27 -3.35
N ILE A 401 -16.53 5.67 -3.29
CA ILE A 401 -17.16 6.58 -4.26
C ILE A 401 -16.51 7.98 -4.19
N SER A 402 -16.25 8.47 -2.99
CA SER A 402 -15.59 9.76 -2.78
C SER A 402 -14.18 9.76 -3.36
N ALA A 403 -13.42 8.70 -3.10
CA ALA A 403 -12.08 8.48 -3.65
C ALA A 403 -12.08 8.50 -5.19
N ALA A 404 -13.02 7.80 -5.82
CA ALA A 404 -13.14 7.76 -7.28
C ALA A 404 -13.46 9.15 -7.87
N LYS A 405 -14.42 9.89 -7.28
CA LYS A 405 -14.77 11.24 -7.72
C LYS A 405 -13.61 12.22 -7.56
N ALA A 406 -12.91 12.16 -6.44
CA ALA A 406 -11.74 12.99 -6.17
C ALA A 406 -10.59 12.67 -7.14
N THR A 407 -10.33 11.39 -7.40
CA THR A 407 -9.35 10.94 -8.42
C THR A 407 -9.71 11.47 -9.81
N ALA A 408 -10.98 11.37 -10.23
CA ALA A 408 -11.42 11.92 -11.51
C ALA A 408 -11.20 13.46 -11.59
N THR A 409 -11.35 14.16 -10.48
CA THR A 409 -11.04 15.60 -10.39
C THR A 409 -9.53 15.85 -10.54
N GLN A 410 -8.70 15.07 -9.83
CA GLN A 410 -7.24 15.16 -9.91
C GLN A 410 -6.72 14.85 -11.32
N LEU A 411 -7.32 13.91 -12.04
CA LEU A 411 -6.98 13.65 -13.45
C LEU A 411 -7.12 14.90 -14.33
N GLY A 412 -8.03 15.83 -13.99
CA GLY A 412 -8.14 17.11 -14.67
C GLY A 412 -6.92 18.02 -14.56
N THR A 413 -6.03 17.79 -13.59
CA THR A 413 -4.76 18.51 -13.43
C THR A 413 -3.61 17.88 -14.24
N VAL A 414 -3.80 16.68 -14.77
CA VAL A 414 -2.81 16.01 -15.60
C VAL A 414 -2.98 16.47 -17.06
N PRO A 415 -1.94 17.02 -17.71
CA PRO A 415 -2.06 17.59 -19.06
C PRO A 415 -2.73 16.66 -20.09
N ALA A 416 -2.44 15.36 -20.04
CA ALA A 416 -3.01 14.37 -20.96
C ALA A 416 -4.53 14.18 -20.80
N TYR A 417 -5.12 14.55 -19.66
CA TYR A 417 -6.53 14.35 -19.33
C TYR A 417 -7.28 15.65 -19.05
N SER A 418 -6.60 16.81 -19.08
CA SER A 418 -7.18 18.12 -18.75
C SER A 418 -8.27 18.54 -19.73
N GLY A 419 -8.18 18.12 -21.00
CA GLY A 419 -9.20 18.39 -22.03
C GLY A 419 -10.44 17.49 -21.96
N LEU A 420 -10.44 16.47 -21.10
CA LEU A 420 -11.59 15.59 -20.95
C LEU A 420 -12.67 16.22 -20.06
N THR A 421 -13.93 15.92 -20.35
CA THR A 421 -15.05 16.25 -19.46
C THR A 421 -14.96 15.49 -18.14
N SER A 422 -15.65 15.94 -17.11
CA SER A 422 -15.71 15.23 -15.81
C SER A 422 -16.22 13.80 -15.95
N ALA A 423 -17.21 13.55 -16.81
CA ALA A 423 -17.74 12.22 -17.09
C ALA A 423 -16.69 11.33 -17.78
N GLN A 424 -15.95 11.86 -18.76
CA GLN A 424 -14.87 11.13 -19.43
C GLN A 424 -13.71 10.82 -18.48
N ARG A 425 -13.36 11.74 -17.57
CA ARG A 425 -12.36 11.43 -16.54
C ARG A 425 -12.84 10.38 -15.56
N LEU A 426 -14.12 10.43 -15.17
CA LEU A 426 -14.70 9.43 -14.28
C LEU A 426 -14.74 8.05 -14.94
N SER A 427 -14.97 7.96 -16.25
CA SER A 427 -14.91 6.69 -16.99
C SER A 427 -13.47 6.15 -17.16
N LEU A 428 -12.44 6.93 -16.83
CA LEU A 428 -11.06 6.45 -16.69
C LEU A 428 -10.73 5.97 -15.27
N VAL A 429 -11.65 6.10 -14.31
CA VAL A 429 -11.41 5.63 -12.93
C VAL A 429 -11.97 4.24 -12.74
N GLY A 430 -11.25 3.41 -12.00
CA GLY A 430 -11.72 2.14 -11.45
C GLY A 430 -11.82 2.19 -9.94
N ILE A 431 -12.57 1.27 -9.35
CA ILE A 431 -12.68 1.07 -7.90
C ILE A 431 -12.38 -0.38 -7.57
N THR A 432 -11.47 -0.59 -6.61
CA THR A 432 -11.12 -1.89 -6.04
C THR A 432 -11.21 -1.82 -4.52
N PRO A 433 -12.34 -2.14 -3.89
CA PRO A 433 -12.42 -2.33 -2.44
C PRO A 433 -11.80 -3.66 -2.03
N MET A 434 -11.39 -3.77 -0.76
CA MET A 434 -11.18 -5.04 -0.09
C MET A 434 -12.50 -5.49 0.52
N ILE A 435 -13.04 -6.61 0.05
CA ILE A 435 -14.36 -7.10 0.49
C ILE A 435 -14.29 -7.78 1.86
N GLY A 436 -15.31 -7.57 2.68
CA GLY A 436 -15.35 -8.04 4.06
C GLY A 436 -14.48 -7.18 4.98
N ALA A 437 -13.91 -7.79 6.01
CA ALA A 437 -12.99 -7.12 6.93
C ALA A 437 -11.71 -6.75 6.19
N ASN A 438 -11.31 -5.48 6.24
CA ASN A 438 -10.03 -5.00 5.71
C ASN A 438 -8.88 -5.37 6.68
N ASP A 439 -7.65 -5.12 6.28
CA ASP A 439 -6.48 -5.41 7.11
C ASP A 439 -6.39 -4.45 8.30
N LEU A 440 -6.98 -3.26 8.19
CA LEU A 440 -7.09 -2.30 9.29
C LEU A 440 -8.36 -2.54 10.13
N PRO A 441 -8.25 -2.64 11.46
CA PRO A 441 -9.39 -2.89 12.34
C PRO A 441 -10.47 -1.81 12.23
N GLY A 442 -11.72 -2.24 12.10
CA GLY A 442 -12.89 -1.36 12.03
C GLY A 442 -13.31 -0.98 10.61
N GLU A 443 -12.49 -1.23 9.61
CA GLU A 443 -12.85 -1.06 8.21
C GLU A 443 -13.46 -2.37 7.69
N ILE A 444 -14.76 -2.35 7.37
CA ILE A 444 -15.48 -3.51 6.88
C ILE A 444 -16.29 -3.10 5.65
N PHE A 445 -15.96 -3.69 4.50
CA PHE A 445 -16.73 -3.50 3.27
C PHE A 445 -17.85 -4.53 3.19
N THR A 446 -19.07 -4.07 3.38
CA THR A 446 -20.26 -4.91 3.51
C THR A 446 -20.94 -5.18 2.15
N LEU A 447 -21.92 -6.10 2.11
CA LEU A 447 -22.78 -6.32 0.93
C LEU A 447 -23.58 -5.06 0.56
N SER A 448 -23.94 -4.23 1.54
CA SER A 448 -24.59 -2.93 1.29
C SER A 448 -23.64 -1.97 0.60
N ASP A 449 -22.36 -1.95 0.99
CA ASP A 449 -21.33 -1.15 0.33
C ASP A 449 -21.11 -1.62 -1.10
N ALA A 450 -21.06 -2.94 -1.33
CA ALA A 450 -20.95 -3.52 -2.67
C ALA A 450 -22.11 -3.11 -3.58
N THR A 451 -23.35 -3.13 -3.06
CA THR A 451 -24.54 -2.66 -3.79
C THR A 451 -24.43 -1.17 -4.13
N THR A 452 -23.98 -0.36 -3.18
CA THR A 452 -23.84 1.10 -3.32
C THR A 452 -22.78 1.43 -4.36
N VAL A 453 -21.60 0.81 -4.27
CA VAL A 453 -20.49 1.01 -5.23
C VAL A 453 -20.87 0.49 -6.61
N GLY A 454 -21.48 -0.69 -6.71
CA GLY A 454 -21.91 -1.27 -7.99
C GLY A 454 -22.96 -0.41 -8.70
N THR A 455 -23.92 0.15 -7.96
CA THR A 455 -24.92 1.09 -8.48
C THR A 455 -24.26 2.37 -9.00
N PHE A 456 -23.36 2.95 -8.21
CA PHE A 456 -22.59 4.13 -8.62
C PHE A 456 -21.74 3.85 -9.85
N ALA A 457 -21.00 2.74 -9.86
CA ALA A 457 -20.15 2.34 -10.97
C ALA A 457 -20.94 2.29 -12.29
N LYS A 458 -22.10 1.63 -12.25
CA LYS A 458 -23.00 1.52 -13.40
C LYS A 458 -23.56 2.88 -13.84
N ALA A 459 -24.05 3.69 -12.91
CA ALA A 459 -24.64 5.01 -13.21
C ALA A 459 -23.62 6.00 -13.76
N SER A 460 -22.35 5.87 -13.35
CA SER A 460 -21.25 6.78 -13.72
C SER A 460 -20.38 6.25 -14.86
N ALA A 461 -20.71 5.07 -15.41
CA ALA A 461 -19.92 4.40 -16.45
C ALA A 461 -18.41 4.35 -16.09
N LEU A 462 -18.10 3.88 -14.88
CA LEU A 462 -16.69 3.71 -14.46
C LEU A 462 -15.93 2.79 -15.42
N GLY A 463 -14.63 3.01 -15.56
CA GLY A 463 -13.78 2.18 -16.42
C GLY A 463 -13.62 0.76 -15.92
N VAL A 464 -13.44 0.59 -14.61
CA VAL A 464 -13.21 -0.71 -13.96
C VAL A 464 -14.00 -0.80 -12.66
N LEU A 465 -14.57 -1.96 -12.40
CA LEU A 465 -15.04 -2.39 -11.09
C LEU A 465 -14.33 -3.70 -10.74
N SER A 466 -13.61 -3.68 -9.67
CA SER A 466 -12.83 -4.82 -9.19
C SER A 466 -13.01 -4.96 -7.68
N TRP A 467 -12.37 -5.93 -7.06
CA TRP A 467 -12.25 -6.09 -5.61
C TRP A 467 -11.06 -6.98 -5.25
N TRP A 468 -10.49 -6.75 -4.10
CA TRP A 468 -9.50 -7.60 -3.45
C TRP A 468 -10.23 -8.48 -2.45
N GLU A 469 -10.31 -9.81 -2.55
CA GLU A 469 -10.00 -10.55 -3.75
C GLU A 469 -10.97 -11.75 -3.84
N MET A 470 -10.94 -12.51 -4.91
CA MET A 470 -11.94 -13.53 -5.23
C MET A 470 -12.12 -14.63 -4.18
N THR A 471 -11.02 -15.07 -3.53
CA THR A 471 -11.11 -16.13 -2.52
C THR A 471 -11.68 -15.64 -1.18
N ARG A 472 -11.79 -14.32 -1.00
CA ARG A 472 -12.50 -13.71 0.14
C ARG A 472 -14.02 -13.68 -0.04
N ASP A 473 -14.52 -13.87 -1.27
CA ASP A 473 -15.95 -13.89 -1.60
C ASP A 473 -16.53 -15.27 -1.25
N GLN A 474 -16.56 -15.57 0.04
CA GLN A 474 -17.04 -16.82 0.60
C GLN A 474 -18.22 -16.56 1.54
N PRO A 475 -19.20 -17.50 1.64
CA PRO A 475 -20.21 -17.41 2.67
C PRO A 475 -19.58 -17.37 4.06
N CYS A 476 -20.12 -16.55 4.96
CA CYS A 476 -19.74 -16.62 6.37
C CYS A 476 -20.14 -18.00 6.91
N THR A 477 -19.14 -18.77 7.34
CA THR A 477 -19.32 -20.10 7.98
C THR A 477 -19.50 -19.96 9.48
#